data_9604134a5a127a09d2a6d8ddd294d45c
#
_entry.id   9604134a5a127a09d2a6d8ddd294d45c
#
_cell.length_a   1.000
_cell.length_b   1.000
_cell.length_c   1.000
_cell.angle_alpha   90.00
_cell.angle_beta   90.00
_cell.angle_gamma   90.00
#
_symmetry.space_group_name_H-M   'P 1'
#
loop_
_entity.id
_entity.type
_entity.pdbx_description
1 polymer ?
#
loop_
_entity_poly.entity_id
_entity_poly.type
_entity_poly.pdbx_seq_one_letter_code
_entity_poly.pdbx_strand_id
1 'polypeptide(L)'
;LHIGPEKKFINLVATLSLKRIEEMFGPREILADVVPLTFAANRFGPVVIYPDIPEVVDLMSHVGKPVPVNTPKQIAILRSTTGLMSAYYMLLTVIIQWCERNGLDEPSARAYITEFTGALSRKAATWDGDLEDLAREMTPGGLNWMALTHLEEKDAYTPWTEILGPILEKVIKE
;
A
#
# COMPACT_ATOMS: atom_id res chain seq x y z
N LEU A 1 33.51 -2.98 -9.20
CA LEU A 1 32.86 -2.25 -10.31
C LEU A 1 33.07 -0.76 -10.10
N HIS A 2 33.78 -0.10 -11.01
CA HIS A 2 33.90 1.37 -10.97
C HIS A 2 32.68 1.95 -11.70
N ILE A 3 31.77 2.61 -10.94
CA ILE A 3 30.59 3.28 -11.49
C ILE A 3 30.86 4.78 -11.40
N GLY A 4 30.96 5.44 -12.56
CA GLY A 4 31.28 6.87 -12.64
C GLY A 4 30.30 7.76 -11.86
N PRO A 5 30.74 8.94 -11.39
CA PRO A 5 29.92 9.83 -10.56
C PRO A 5 28.69 10.39 -11.28
N GLU A 6 28.69 10.40 -12.61
CA GLU A 6 27.59 10.85 -13.47
C GLU A 6 26.40 9.88 -13.52
N LYS A 7 26.56 8.67 -12.98
CA LYS A 7 25.47 7.67 -12.98
C LYS A 7 24.43 8.01 -11.91
N LYS A 8 23.19 7.98 -12.34
CA LYS A 8 22.01 8.15 -11.48
C LYS A 8 21.65 6.83 -10.82
N PHE A 9 21.30 6.85 -9.55
CA PHE A 9 20.95 5.66 -8.79
C PHE A 9 19.50 5.70 -8.34
N ILE A 10 18.77 4.66 -8.67
CA ILE A 10 17.43 4.39 -8.14
C ILE A 10 17.50 3.08 -7.37
N ASN A 11 17.37 3.18 -6.06
CA ASN A 11 17.36 2.02 -5.18
C ASN A 11 15.97 1.39 -5.15
N LEU A 12 15.92 0.08 -5.41
CA LEU A 12 14.70 -0.74 -5.29
C LEU A 12 14.84 -1.80 -4.18
N VAL A 13 15.97 -1.79 -3.47
CA VAL A 13 16.29 -2.80 -2.46
C VAL A 13 15.84 -2.30 -1.09
N ALA A 14 14.85 -2.97 -0.51
CA ALA A 14 14.21 -2.56 0.74
C ALA A 14 15.17 -2.46 1.93
N THR A 15 16.19 -3.31 1.96
CA THR A 15 17.17 -3.43 3.06
C THR A 15 18.42 -2.57 2.86
N LEU A 16 18.46 -1.72 1.84
CA LEU A 16 19.62 -0.89 1.52
C LEU A 16 19.24 0.59 1.58
N SER A 17 19.75 1.31 2.59
CA SER A 17 19.48 2.74 2.73
C SER A 17 20.25 3.59 1.72
N LEU A 18 19.71 4.76 1.36
CA LEU A 18 20.42 5.72 0.48
C LEU A 18 21.77 6.13 1.07
N LYS A 19 21.86 6.31 2.39
CA LYS A 19 23.11 6.59 3.08
C LYS A 19 24.16 5.51 2.80
N ARG A 20 23.77 4.25 2.87
CA ARG A 20 24.67 3.13 2.60
C ARG A 20 25.13 3.08 1.15
N ILE A 21 24.23 3.42 0.22
CA ILE A 21 24.58 3.54 -1.20
C ILE A 21 25.60 4.67 -1.42
N GLU A 22 25.39 5.81 -0.78
CA GLU A 22 26.30 6.95 -0.88
C GLU A 22 27.68 6.63 -0.26
N GLU A 23 27.74 5.91 0.85
CA GLU A 23 28.99 5.42 1.45
C GLU A 23 29.74 4.46 0.49
N MET A 24 29.02 3.61 -0.25
CA MET A 24 29.62 2.60 -1.14
C MET A 24 30.09 3.19 -2.48
N PHE A 25 29.36 4.15 -3.02
CA PHE A 25 29.56 4.61 -4.39
C PHE A 25 29.89 6.11 -4.49
N GLY A 26 29.90 6.83 -3.36
CA GLY A 26 30.07 8.27 -3.29
C GLY A 26 28.78 9.05 -3.64
N PRO A 27 28.82 10.40 -3.50
CA PRO A 27 27.66 11.25 -3.77
C PRO A 27 27.23 11.17 -5.24
N ARG A 28 25.92 11.29 -5.48
CA ARG A 28 25.30 11.24 -6.80
C ARG A 28 24.40 12.45 -7.02
N GLU A 29 24.30 12.90 -8.26
CA GLU A 29 23.35 13.94 -8.64
C GLU A 29 21.89 13.48 -8.41
N ILE A 30 21.59 12.23 -8.78
CA ILE A 30 20.32 11.59 -8.49
C ILE A 30 20.59 10.32 -7.69
N LEU A 31 20.06 10.30 -6.49
CA LEU A 31 20.02 9.16 -5.60
C LEU A 31 18.63 9.08 -4.99
N ALA A 32 17.83 8.12 -5.41
CA ALA A 32 16.44 7.95 -4.99
C ALA A 32 16.17 6.54 -4.44
N ASP A 33 15.32 6.45 -3.44
CA ASP A 33 14.73 5.21 -2.94
C ASP A 33 13.32 5.09 -3.49
N VAL A 34 13.01 3.98 -4.12
CA VAL A 34 11.72 3.73 -4.77
C VAL A 34 11.18 2.39 -4.29
N VAL A 35 9.92 2.37 -3.90
CA VAL A 35 9.23 1.16 -3.43
C VAL A 35 8.16 0.77 -4.45
N PRO A 36 8.54 0.02 -5.51
CA PRO A 36 7.56 -0.60 -6.38
C PRO A 36 6.98 -1.81 -5.68
N LEU A 37 5.67 -2.01 -5.81
CA LEU A 37 5.01 -3.25 -5.41
C LEU A 37 4.94 -4.20 -6.61
N THR A 38 4.56 -5.46 -6.34
CA THR A 38 4.42 -6.48 -7.40
C THR A 38 3.49 -6.07 -8.54
N PHE A 39 2.57 -5.14 -8.27
CA PHE A 39 1.65 -4.55 -9.26
C PHE A 39 2.36 -3.77 -10.37
N ALA A 40 3.55 -3.23 -10.10
CA ALA A 40 4.34 -2.48 -11.06
C ALA A 40 4.67 -3.31 -12.32
N ALA A 41 4.73 -4.64 -12.21
CA ALA A 41 4.89 -5.53 -13.36
C ALA A 41 3.77 -5.38 -14.39
N ASN A 42 2.57 -4.99 -13.95
CA ASN A 42 1.40 -4.73 -14.79
C ASN A 42 1.11 -3.23 -14.94
N ARG A 43 2.05 -2.36 -14.58
CA ARG A 43 1.97 -0.89 -14.70
C ARG A 43 0.81 -0.27 -13.92
N PHE A 44 0.49 -0.79 -12.75
CA PHE A 44 -0.50 -0.20 -11.86
C PHE A 44 -0.08 -0.26 -10.39
N GLY A 45 -0.86 0.40 -9.54
CA GLY A 45 -0.59 0.51 -8.10
C GLY A 45 0.34 1.66 -7.73
N PRO A 46 0.52 1.93 -6.45
CA PRO A 46 1.36 3.01 -5.97
C PRO A 46 2.84 2.68 -6.10
N VAL A 47 3.65 3.69 -6.42
CA VAL A 47 5.12 3.64 -6.41
C VAL A 47 5.62 4.76 -5.52
N VAL A 48 6.06 4.44 -4.32
CA VAL A 48 6.58 5.44 -3.38
C VAL A 48 7.99 5.85 -3.80
N ILE A 49 8.28 7.16 -3.75
CA ILE A 49 9.55 7.73 -4.22
C ILE A 49 10.09 8.69 -3.16
N TYR A 50 11.36 8.53 -2.77
CA TYR A 50 12.06 9.43 -1.88
C TYR A 50 13.50 9.67 -2.36
N PRO A 51 13.98 10.90 -2.36
CA PRO A 51 13.23 12.16 -2.23
C PRO A 51 12.38 12.44 -3.47
N ASP A 52 11.54 13.47 -3.41
CA ASP A 52 10.74 13.94 -4.54
C ASP A 52 11.65 14.56 -5.62
N ILE A 53 12.05 13.73 -6.58
CA ILE A 53 12.88 14.14 -7.72
C ILE A 53 12.02 14.03 -8.98
N PRO A 54 11.72 15.16 -9.68
CA PRO A 54 10.81 15.17 -10.83
C PRO A 54 11.16 14.16 -11.92
N GLU A 55 12.43 13.98 -12.22
CA GLU A 55 12.90 13.01 -13.23
C GLU A 55 12.60 11.55 -12.82
N VAL A 56 12.72 11.24 -11.53
CA VAL A 56 12.40 9.90 -11.00
C VAL A 56 10.88 9.70 -10.97
N VAL A 57 10.13 10.73 -10.60
CA VAL A 57 8.64 10.71 -10.62
C VAL A 57 8.13 10.46 -12.04
N ASP A 58 8.67 11.18 -13.04
CA ASP A 58 8.32 10.98 -14.45
C ASP A 58 8.61 9.54 -14.89
N LEU A 59 9.82 9.05 -14.63
CA LEU A 59 10.21 7.68 -14.96
C LEU A 59 9.26 6.64 -14.30
N MET A 60 8.95 6.81 -13.03
CA MET A 60 8.08 5.89 -12.29
C MET A 60 6.60 5.97 -12.71
N SER A 61 6.17 7.06 -13.32
CA SER A 61 4.81 7.18 -13.87
C SER A 61 4.52 6.15 -14.96
N HIS A 62 5.55 5.59 -15.59
CA HIS A 62 5.42 4.54 -16.61
C HIS A 62 5.20 3.13 -16.02
N VAL A 63 5.39 2.95 -14.71
CA VAL A 63 5.25 1.65 -14.03
C VAL A 63 4.17 1.62 -12.95
N GLY A 64 3.57 2.78 -12.62
CA GLY A 64 2.50 2.87 -11.63
C GLY A 64 2.13 4.31 -11.33
N LYS A 65 1.38 4.54 -10.25
CA LYS A 65 1.01 5.87 -9.76
C LYS A 65 2.09 6.38 -8.79
N PRO A 66 2.90 7.40 -9.16
CA PRO A 66 3.91 7.94 -8.27
C PRO A 66 3.30 8.52 -6.99
N VAL A 67 3.99 8.28 -5.87
CA VAL A 67 3.68 8.83 -4.55
C VAL A 67 4.99 9.40 -3.99
N PRO A 68 5.38 10.61 -4.40
CA PRO A 68 6.60 11.23 -3.92
C PRO A 68 6.46 11.65 -2.45
N VAL A 69 7.54 11.49 -1.68
CA VAL A 69 7.63 11.89 -0.28
C VAL A 69 8.94 12.63 0.00
N ASN A 70 8.96 13.44 1.07
CA ASN A 70 10.04 14.39 1.31
C ASN A 70 10.98 13.99 2.47
N THR A 71 10.67 12.92 3.19
CA THR A 71 11.49 12.49 4.33
C THR A 71 11.68 10.97 4.37
N PRO A 72 12.83 10.50 4.93
CA PRO A 72 13.04 9.06 5.14
C PRO A 72 11.97 8.42 6.03
N LYS A 73 11.40 9.18 6.96
CA LYS A 73 10.32 8.69 7.82
C LYS A 73 9.04 8.42 7.03
N GLN A 74 8.69 9.30 6.08
CA GLN A 74 7.48 9.12 5.26
C GLN A 74 7.57 7.87 4.39
N ILE A 75 8.71 7.63 3.72
CA ILE A 75 8.87 6.40 2.93
C ILE A 75 8.85 5.16 3.81
N ALA A 76 9.44 5.19 5.01
CA ALA A 76 9.38 4.09 5.97
C ALA A 76 7.93 3.79 6.42
N ILE A 77 7.12 4.81 6.69
CA ILE A 77 5.70 4.66 7.04
C ILE A 77 4.94 3.97 5.89
N LEU A 78 5.05 4.49 4.67
CA LEU A 78 4.33 3.91 3.53
C LEU A 78 4.83 2.49 3.20
N ARG A 79 6.13 2.23 3.31
CA ARG A 79 6.70 0.87 3.19
C ARG A 79 6.11 -0.07 4.23
N SER A 80 5.91 0.38 5.45
CA SER A 80 5.33 -0.44 6.53
C SER A 80 3.90 -0.88 6.23
N THR A 81 3.09 -0.03 5.59
CA THR A 81 1.71 -0.39 5.22
C THR A 81 1.64 -1.55 4.21
N THR A 82 2.72 -1.78 3.44
CA THR A 82 2.77 -2.92 2.51
C THR A 82 2.73 -4.27 3.23
N GLY A 83 3.08 -4.31 4.51
CA GLY A 83 2.96 -5.51 5.37
C GLY A 83 1.53 -6.01 5.52
N LEU A 84 0.52 -5.17 5.23
CA LEU A 84 -0.89 -5.56 5.29
C LEU A 84 -1.38 -6.33 4.05
N MET A 85 -0.58 -6.46 2.99
CA MET A 85 -1.01 -7.09 1.74
C MET A 85 -1.54 -8.52 1.95
N SER A 86 -0.79 -9.35 2.69
CA SER A 86 -1.20 -10.75 2.94
C SER A 86 -2.46 -10.83 3.81
N ALA A 87 -2.59 -9.96 4.81
CA ALA A 87 -3.78 -9.88 5.65
C ALA A 87 -5.01 -9.47 4.82
N TYR A 88 -4.85 -8.52 3.90
CA TYR A 88 -5.93 -8.13 2.98
C TYR A 88 -6.36 -9.29 2.07
N TYR A 89 -5.41 -10.03 1.48
CA TYR A 89 -5.78 -11.21 0.67
C TYR A 89 -6.46 -12.29 1.49
N MET A 90 -6.06 -12.47 2.76
CA MET A 90 -6.74 -13.40 3.65
C MET A 90 -8.17 -12.93 3.97
N LEU A 91 -8.40 -11.62 4.16
CA LEU A 91 -9.75 -11.07 4.32
C LEU A 91 -10.64 -11.42 3.11
N LEU A 92 -10.14 -11.19 1.88
CA LEU A 92 -10.89 -11.58 0.68
C LEU A 92 -11.17 -13.07 0.64
N THR A 93 -10.16 -13.89 1.01
CA THR A 93 -10.28 -15.35 1.03
C THR A 93 -11.42 -15.83 1.95
N VAL A 94 -11.48 -15.31 3.17
CA VAL A 94 -12.53 -15.75 4.13
C VAL A 94 -13.92 -15.33 3.70
N ILE A 95 -14.05 -14.18 3.02
CA ILE A 95 -15.33 -13.71 2.47
C ILE A 95 -15.76 -14.59 1.28
N ILE A 96 -14.86 -14.91 0.37
CA ILE A 96 -15.12 -15.80 -0.77
C ILE A 96 -15.54 -17.19 -0.28
N GLN A 97 -14.82 -17.77 0.67
CA GLN A 97 -15.17 -19.05 1.27
C GLN A 97 -16.53 -19.03 1.98
N TRP A 98 -16.91 -17.88 2.56
CA TRP A 98 -18.24 -17.74 3.11
C TRP A 98 -19.32 -17.81 2.02
N CYS A 99 -19.09 -17.15 0.87
CA CYS A 99 -19.99 -17.22 -0.29
C CYS A 99 -20.13 -18.66 -0.80
N GLU A 100 -19.02 -19.40 -0.90
CA GLU A 100 -19.03 -20.81 -1.32
C GLU A 100 -19.85 -21.69 -0.37
N ARG A 101 -19.66 -21.55 0.93
CA ARG A 101 -20.45 -22.28 1.94
C ARG A 101 -21.95 -21.97 1.88
N ASN A 102 -22.32 -20.83 1.28
CA ASN A 102 -23.71 -20.42 1.08
C ASN A 102 -24.24 -20.68 -0.34
N GLY A 103 -23.51 -21.48 -1.14
CA GLY A 103 -23.99 -22.01 -2.42
C GLY A 103 -23.58 -21.22 -3.66
N LEU A 104 -22.68 -20.25 -3.55
CA LEU A 104 -22.11 -19.57 -4.72
C LEU A 104 -20.84 -20.32 -5.17
N ASP A 105 -20.63 -20.47 -6.47
CA ASP A 105 -19.37 -21.05 -6.98
C ASP A 105 -18.18 -20.08 -6.78
N GLU A 106 -16.96 -20.65 -6.61
CA GLU A 106 -15.75 -19.87 -6.35
C GLU A 106 -15.44 -18.80 -7.41
N PRO A 107 -15.49 -19.09 -8.71
CA PRO A 107 -15.23 -18.07 -9.74
C PRO A 107 -16.16 -16.87 -9.64
N SER A 108 -17.46 -17.10 -9.43
CA SER A 108 -18.44 -16.02 -9.28
C SER A 108 -18.23 -15.23 -7.98
N ALA A 109 -17.97 -15.91 -6.87
CA ALA A 109 -17.66 -15.27 -5.60
C ALA A 109 -16.40 -14.39 -5.70
N ARG A 110 -15.33 -14.92 -6.27
CA ARG A 110 -14.07 -14.20 -6.47
C ARG A 110 -14.27 -12.96 -7.35
N ALA A 111 -14.91 -13.13 -8.51
CA ALA A 111 -15.15 -12.03 -9.45
C ALA A 111 -15.95 -10.90 -8.78
N TYR A 112 -17.01 -11.23 -8.06
CA TYR A 112 -17.82 -10.23 -7.35
C TYR A 112 -17.07 -9.54 -6.23
N ILE A 113 -16.44 -10.30 -5.32
CA ILE A 113 -15.77 -9.75 -4.13
C ILE A 113 -14.59 -8.86 -4.53
N THR A 114 -13.79 -9.27 -5.52
CA THR A 114 -12.64 -8.46 -5.96
C THR A 114 -13.09 -7.16 -6.65
N GLU A 115 -14.12 -7.21 -7.51
CA GLU A 115 -14.64 -5.99 -8.14
C GLU A 115 -15.32 -5.07 -7.11
N PHE A 116 -16.11 -5.63 -6.19
CA PHE A 116 -16.76 -4.88 -5.12
C PHE A 116 -15.74 -4.13 -4.24
N THR A 117 -14.73 -4.81 -3.73
CA THR A 117 -13.68 -4.17 -2.90
C THR A 117 -12.85 -3.16 -3.69
N GLY A 118 -12.59 -3.45 -4.97
CA GLY A 118 -11.96 -2.49 -5.89
C GLY A 118 -12.82 -1.23 -6.09
N ALA A 119 -14.14 -1.37 -6.22
CA ALA A 119 -15.06 -0.25 -6.34
C ALA A 119 -15.10 0.60 -5.05
N LEU A 120 -15.10 -0.03 -3.87
CA LEU A 120 -15.00 0.68 -2.59
C LEU A 120 -13.71 1.50 -2.50
N SER A 121 -12.59 0.94 -2.88
CA SER A 121 -11.30 1.64 -2.89
C SER A 121 -11.29 2.83 -3.86
N ARG A 122 -11.88 2.67 -5.05
CA ARG A 122 -12.03 3.77 -6.03
C ARG A 122 -12.94 4.88 -5.49
N LYS A 123 -14.06 4.53 -4.83
CA LYS A 123 -14.96 5.51 -4.20
C LYS A 123 -14.22 6.28 -3.10
N ALA A 124 -13.53 5.59 -2.21
CA ALA A 124 -12.73 6.20 -1.15
C ALA A 124 -11.66 7.17 -1.69
N ALA A 125 -10.99 6.80 -2.79
CA ALA A 125 -9.96 7.64 -3.42
C ALA A 125 -10.49 8.95 -4.05
N THR A 126 -11.79 9.05 -4.30
CA THR A 126 -12.46 10.22 -4.90
C THR A 126 -13.39 10.93 -3.93
N TRP A 127 -13.44 10.48 -2.69
CA TRP A 127 -14.27 11.11 -1.65
C TRP A 127 -13.56 12.35 -1.09
N ASP A 128 -14.26 13.49 -1.05
CA ASP A 128 -13.69 14.77 -0.60
C ASP A 128 -13.79 14.98 0.92
N GLY A 129 -14.55 14.12 1.63
CA GLY A 129 -14.75 14.19 3.08
C GLY A 129 -13.86 13.20 3.85
N ASP A 130 -14.10 13.09 5.15
CA ASP A 130 -13.49 12.06 5.98
C ASP A 130 -14.01 10.67 5.58
N LEU A 131 -13.13 9.68 5.55
CA LEU A 131 -13.51 8.29 5.25
C LEU A 131 -14.40 7.69 6.34
N GLU A 132 -14.32 8.17 7.58
CA GLU A 132 -15.24 7.79 8.64
C GLU A 132 -16.67 8.24 8.34
N ASP A 133 -16.85 9.45 7.82
CA ASP A 133 -18.17 9.93 7.38
C ASP A 133 -18.73 9.06 6.25
N LEU A 134 -17.88 8.70 5.28
CA LEU A 134 -18.28 7.77 4.21
C LEU A 134 -18.69 6.39 4.75
N ALA A 135 -17.95 5.86 5.74
CA ALA A 135 -18.28 4.59 6.36
C ALA A 135 -19.63 4.65 7.12
N ARG A 136 -20.00 5.81 7.64
CA ARG A 136 -21.26 6.04 8.37
C ARG A 136 -22.41 6.56 7.48
N GLU A 137 -22.16 6.79 6.19
CA GLU A 137 -23.19 7.10 5.20
C GLU A 137 -24.04 5.85 4.90
N MET A 138 -24.87 5.45 5.85
CA MET A 138 -25.66 4.22 5.77
C MET A 138 -27.03 4.37 6.45
N THR A 139 -27.98 3.57 5.98
CA THR A 139 -29.32 3.52 6.60
C THR A 139 -29.24 2.82 7.96
N PRO A 140 -29.67 3.47 9.07
CA PRO A 140 -29.74 2.82 10.38
C PRO A 140 -30.53 1.49 10.30
N GLY A 141 -29.98 0.42 10.88
CA GLY A 141 -30.56 -0.92 10.82
C GLY A 141 -30.40 -1.65 9.49
N GLY A 142 -29.78 -1.03 8.48
CA GLY A 142 -29.44 -1.67 7.21
C GLY A 142 -28.24 -2.62 7.30
N LEU A 143 -27.93 -3.31 6.20
CA LEU A 143 -26.87 -4.34 6.17
C LEU A 143 -25.49 -3.76 6.51
N ASN A 144 -25.15 -2.56 5.98
CA ASN A 144 -23.87 -1.91 6.26
C ASN A 144 -23.77 -1.52 7.73
N TRP A 145 -24.85 -1.00 8.31
CA TRP A 145 -24.90 -0.64 9.73
C TRP A 145 -24.67 -1.88 10.62
N MET A 146 -25.35 -3.01 10.32
CA MET A 146 -25.19 -4.26 11.08
C MET A 146 -23.73 -4.76 11.01
N ALA A 147 -23.12 -4.72 9.83
CA ALA A 147 -21.74 -5.19 9.65
C ALA A 147 -20.74 -4.29 10.40
N LEU A 148 -20.85 -2.97 10.24
CA LEU A 148 -19.96 -2.02 10.90
C LEU A 148 -20.03 -2.13 12.42
N THR A 149 -21.26 -2.06 12.99
CA THR A 149 -21.48 -2.16 14.43
C THR A 149 -20.92 -3.47 15.01
N HIS A 150 -21.19 -4.60 14.33
CA HIS A 150 -20.66 -5.89 14.78
C HIS A 150 -19.14 -5.94 14.79
N LEU A 151 -18.48 -5.40 13.76
CA LEU A 151 -17.02 -5.38 13.68
C LEU A 151 -16.39 -4.41 14.69
N GLU A 152 -17.04 -3.27 14.95
CA GLU A 152 -16.62 -2.33 16.01
C GLU A 152 -16.72 -2.98 17.39
N GLU A 153 -17.83 -3.66 17.72
CA GLU A 153 -18.03 -4.40 18.98
C GLU A 153 -16.97 -5.50 19.20
N LYS A 154 -16.41 -6.04 18.12
CA LYS A 154 -15.34 -7.05 18.15
C LYS A 154 -13.94 -6.46 18.10
N ASP A 155 -13.82 -5.14 18.11
CA ASP A 155 -12.54 -4.43 17.96
C ASP A 155 -11.73 -4.92 16.74
N ALA A 156 -12.43 -5.15 15.63
CA ALA A 156 -11.84 -5.78 14.43
C ALA A 156 -10.86 -4.87 13.68
N TYR A 157 -10.82 -3.56 13.97
CA TYR A 157 -9.98 -2.59 13.26
C TYR A 157 -8.65 -2.32 13.95
N THR A 158 -8.60 -2.35 15.29
CA THR A 158 -7.39 -2.11 16.08
C THR A 158 -6.21 -3.01 15.67
N PRO A 159 -6.38 -4.33 15.46
CA PRO A 159 -5.27 -5.21 15.06
C PRO A 159 -4.57 -4.79 13.75
N TRP A 160 -5.28 -4.13 12.83
CA TRP A 160 -4.70 -3.66 11.57
C TRP A 160 -3.67 -2.55 11.77
N THR A 161 -3.84 -1.72 12.79
CA THR A 161 -2.92 -0.62 13.08
C THR A 161 -1.86 -1.00 14.12
N GLU A 162 -2.18 -1.86 15.06
CA GLU A 162 -1.22 -2.33 16.08
C GLU A 162 0.01 -2.99 15.45
N ILE A 163 -0.17 -3.82 14.42
CA ILE A 163 0.95 -4.50 13.76
C ILE A 163 1.88 -3.52 12.99
N LEU A 164 1.38 -2.35 12.60
CA LEU A 164 2.19 -1.39 11.84
C LEU A 164 3.32 -0.78 12.67
N GLY A 165 3.17 -0.64 13.98
CA GLY A 165 4.21 -0.15 14.87
C GLY A 165 5.47 -1.04 14.83
N PRO A 166 5.39 -2.32 15.18
CA PRO A 166 6.50 -3.28 15.07
C PRO A 166 7.10 -3.38 13.66
N ILE A 167 6.27 -3.32 12.60
CA ILE A 167 6.76 -3.33 11.22
C ILE A 167 7.58 -2.06 10.94
N LEU A 168 7.09 -0.89 11.34
CA LEU A 168 7.80 0.38 11.15
C LEU A 168 9.15 0.39 11.88
N GLU A 169 9.19 -0.10 13.12
CA GLU A 169 10.45 -0.25 13.86
C GLU A 169 11.46 -1.14 13.13
N LYS A 170 10.98 -2.24 12.54
CA LYS A 170 11.84 -3.11 11.75
C LYS A 170 12.36 -2.40 10.50
N VAL A 171 11.49 -1.73 9.75
CA VAL A 171 11.86 -0.98 8.52
C VAL A 171 12.88 0.13 8.80
N ILE A 172 12.78 0.81 9.95
CA ILE A 172 13.72 1.89 10.32
C ILE A 172 15.10 1.34 10.73
N LYS A 173 15.16 0.13 11.29
CA LYS A 173 16.42 -0.50 11.74
C LYS A 173 17.22 -1.15 10.61
N GLU A 174 16.59 -1.46 9.48
CA GLU A 174 17.22 -1.99 8.27
C GLU A 174 17.85 -0.87 7.43
#